data_3eb95ca63196433c5da4a8881b583c5b
#
_entry.id   3eb95ca63196433c5da4a8881b583c5b
#
_cell.length_a   1.000
_cell.length_b   1.000
_cell.length_c   1.000
_cell.angle_alpha   90.00
_cell.angle_beta   90.00
_cell.angle_gamma   90.00
#
_symmetry.space_group_name_H-M   'P 1'
#
loop_
_entity.id
_entity.type
_entity.pdbx_description
1 polymer ?
#
loop_
_entity_poly.entity_id
_entity_poly.type
_entity_poly.pdbx_seq_one_letter_code
_entity_poly.pdbx_strand_id
1 'polypeptide(L)'
;PDVDAHRLGARPGEVLPRILAQTGSGTARLALVVSKFDSLHQLPRVSDSRAAILANPAAHFNQDATMRRTALAPDLAAAQFEADSRFLDAEVRALFDRINEESVTLVADQAARDGRIAAVRHFAVSAVGESPLHANQLTQRGISPFRVLDPILWGLSAKGVEL
;
A
#
# COMPACT_ATOMS: atom_id res chain seq x y z
N PRO A 1 -13.71 -23.33 -0.59
CA PRO A 1 -13.07 -23.72 0.64
C PRO A 1 -13.00 -22.48 1.52
N ASP A 2 -13.80 -22.51 2.60
CA ASP A 2 -13.74 -21.46 3.61
C ASP A 2 -12.33 -21.45 4.17
N VAL A 3 -11.63 -20.37 3.91
CA VAL A 3 -10.39 -20.08 4.62
C VAL A 3 -10.83 -19.81 6.05
N ASP A 4 -10.43 -20.70 6.93
CA ASP A 4 -10.78 -20.69 8.35
C ASP A 4 -10.44 -19.29 8.91
N ALA A 5 -11.45 -18.45 9.09
CA ALA A 5 -11.29 -17.07 9.57
C ALA A 5 -10.55 -17.03 10.95
N HIS A 6 -10.56 -18.13 11.68
CA HIS A 6 -9.84 -18.32 12.94
C HIS A 6 -8.32 -18.43 12.78
N ARG A 7 -7.79 -18.64 11.55
CA ARG A 7 -6.34 -18.67 11.28
C ARG A 7 -5.74 -17.32 10.91
N LEU A 8 -6.55 -16.30 10.62
CA LEU A 8 -6.07 -15.02 10.10
C LEU A 8 -5.74 -13.97 11.19
N GLY A 9 -5.88 -14.30 12.47
CA GLY A 9 -5.70 -13.32 13.54
C GLY A 9 -6.81 -12.24 13.54
N ALA A 10 -6.63 -11.17 14.32
CA ALA A 10 -7.60 -10.08 14.37
C ALA A 10 -7.67 -9.33 13.03
N ARG A 11 -8.88 -8.94 12.62
CA ARG A 11 -9.08 -8.18 11.37
C ARG A 11 -8.38 -6.83 11.44
N PRO A 12 -7.86 -6.30 10.33
CA PRO A 12 -7.22 -4.99 10.30
C PRO A 12 -8.07 -3.88 10.92
N GLY A 13 -9.38 -3.87 10.65
CA GLY A 13 -10.33 -2.92 11.23
C GLY A 13 -10.50 -3.02 12.75
N GLU A 14 -10.15 -4.14 13.38
CA GLU A 14 -10.16 -4.31 14.84
C GLU A 14 -8.81 -3.94 15.48
N VAL A 15 -7.72 -4.14 14.73
CA VAL A 15 -6.36 -3.87 15.21
C VAL A 15 -6.03 -2.39 15.14
N LEU A 16 -6.40 -1.72 14.06
CA LEU A 16 -6.08 -0.31 13.81
C LEU A 16 -6.56 0.63 14.93
N PRO A 17 -7.82 0.55 15.44
CA PRO A 17 -8.26 1.38 16.56
C PRO A 17 -7.40 1.22 17.82
N ARG A 18 -6.91 0.00 18.08
CA ARG A 18 -6.06 -0.29 19.24
C ARG A 18 -4.68 0.35 19.10
N ILE A 19 -4.09 0.29 17.90
CA ILE A 19 -2.83 0.95 17.59
C ILE A 19 -2.99 2.47 17.76
N LEU A 20 -4.04 3.04 17.17
CA LEU A 20 -4.32 4.46 17.23
C LEU A 20 -4.60 4.95 18.67
N ALA A 21 -5.18 4.10 19.52
CA ALA A 21 -5.39 4.44 20.93
C ALA A 21 -4.07 4.57 21.72
N GLN A 22 -3.02 3.91 21.26
CA GLN A 22 -1.68 3.97 21.89
C GLN A 22 -0.77 5.04 21.24
N THR A 23 -1.18 5.59 20.09
CA THR A 23 -0.42 6.62 19.40
C THR A 23 -0.66 7.97 20.10
N GLY A 24 0.40 8.62 20.54
CA GLY A 24 0.32 9.97 21.11
C GLY A 24 -0.18 10.98 20.07
N SER A 25 -0.61 12.16 20.53
CA SER A 25 -1.26 13.16 19.67
C SER A 25 -0.34 13.75 18.58
N GLY A 26 -0.85 13.83 17.38
CA GLY A 26 -0.67 14.95 16.45
C GLY A 26 0.38 14.84 15.37
N THR A 27 1.54 14.24 15.56
CA THR A 27 2.65 14.34 14.57
C THR A 27 2.92 13.07 13.75
N ALA A 28 2.37 11.94 14.18
CA ALA A 28 2.58 10.67 13.52
C ALA A 28 1.87 10.62 12.15
N ARG A 29 2.52 10.05 11.14
CA ARG A 29 1.90 9.69 9.87
C ARG A 29 1.57 8.20 9.87
N LEU A 30 0.42 7.83 9.32
CA LEU A 30 -0.03 6.44 9.22
C LEU A 30 0.08 5.97 7.77
N ALA A 31 0.97 5.02 7.51
CA ALA A 31 1.02 4.30 6.24
C ALA A 31 0.20 3.00 6.35
N LEU A 32 -0.86 2.89 5.57
CA LEU A 32 -1.62 1.65 5.39
C LEU A 32 -1.03 0.89 4.20
N VAL A 33 -0.47 -0.29 4.45
CA VAL A 33 0.30 -1.01 3.46
C VAL A 33 -0.35 -2.34 3.13
N VAL A 34 -0.76 -2.51 1.87
CA VAL A 34 -1.11 -3.82 1.30
C VAL A 34 0.19 -4.53 0.92
N SER A 35 0.60 -5.48 1.76
CA SER A 35 1.77 -6.33 1.50
C SER A 35 1.41 -7.51 0.58
N LYS A 36 2.41 -8.12 -0.07
CA LYS A 36 2.23 -9.21 -1.02
C LYS A 36 1.24 -8.85 -2.13
N PHE A 37 1.31 -7.62 -2.63
CA PHE A 37 0.41 -7.11 -3.63
C PHE A 37 0.42 -7.96 -4.92
N ASP A 38 1.55 -8.57 -5.26
CA ASP A 38 1.69 -9.55 -6.33
C ASP A 38 0.68 -10.72 -6.24
N SER A 39 0.31 -11.14 -5.02
CA SER A 39 -0.66 -12.22 -4.81
C SER A 39 -2.06 -11.85 -5.30
N LEU A 40 -2.43 -10.57 -5.29
CA LEU A 40 -3.73 -10.10 -5.76
C LEU A 40 -3.89 -10.29 -7.27
N HIS A 41 -2.81 -10.24 -8.04
CA HIS A 41 -2.83 -10.47 -9.49
C HIS A 41 -3.13 -11.93 -9.86
N GLN A 42 -2.93 -12.85 -8.91
CA GLN A 42 -3.14 -14.28 -9.13
C GLN A 42 -4.48 -14.79 -8.58
N LEU A 43 -5.33 -13.93 -8.02
CA LEU A 43 -6.63 -14.34 -7.51
C LEU A 43 -7.56 -14.70 -8.68
N PRO A 44 -7.67 -15.98 -9.08
CA PRO A 44 -8.49 -16.40 -10.22
C PRO A 44 -9.99 -16.25 -9.96
N ARG A 45 -10.37 -15.81 -8.75
CA ARG A 45 -11.73 -15.61 -8.25
C ARG A 45 -12.13 -14.15 -8.06
N VAL A 46 -11.25 -13.22 -8.41
CA VAL A 46 -11.63 -11.81 -8.48
C VAL A 46 -12.67 -11.69 -9.59
N SER A 47 -13.80 -11.07 -9.31
CA SER A 47 -14.84 -10.82 -10.34
C SER A 47 -14.20 -10.14 -11.56
N ASP A 48 -14.72 -10.35 -12.76
CA ASP A 48 -14.15 -9.83 -14.01
C ASP A 48 -13.80 -8.35 -13.92
N SER A 49 -14.66 -7.55 -13.28
CA SER A 49 -14.41 -6.12 -13.07
C SER A 49 -13.20 -5.83 -12.14
N ARG A 50 -13.01 -6.63 -11.09
CA ARG A 50 -11.86 -6.49 -10.19
C ARG A 50 -10.56 -6.96 -10.86
N ALA A 51 -10.63 -8.07 -11.60
CA ALA A 51 -9.51 -8.56 -12.39
C ALA A 51 -9.04 -7.52 -13.41
N ALA A 52 -9.97 -6.89 -14.11
CA ALA A 52 -9.64 -5.83 -15.08
C ALA A 52 -8.96 -4.62 -14.43
N ILE A 53 -9.37 -4.23 -13.21
CA ILE A 53 -8.74 -3.13 -12.47
C ILE A 53 -7.33 -3.51 -12.03
N LEU A 54 -7.15 -4.69 -11.44
CA LEU A 54 -5.86 -5.18 -10.98
C LEU A 54 -4.87 -5.40 -12.14
N ALA A 55 -5.36 -5.80 -13.30
CA ALA A 55 -4.54 -6.01 -14.49
C ALA A 55 -4.26 -4.73 -15.30
N ASN A 56 -4.81 -3.58 -14.92
CA ASN A 56 -4.62 -2.33 -15.66
C ASN A 56 -3.16 -1.86 -15.58
N PRO A 57 -2.39 -1.89 -16.70
CA PRO A 57 -0.98 -1.49 -16.68
C PRO A 57 -0.79 0.02 -16.47
N ALA A 58 -1.83 0.83 -16.67
CA ALA A 58 -1.79 2.26 -16.43
C ALA A 58 -2.02 2.64 -14.96
N ALA A 59 -2.51 1.71 -14.12
CA ALA A 59 -2.69 1.97 -12.70
C ALA A 59 -1.34 2.19 -12.00
N HIS A 60 -1.26 3.18 -11.10
CA HIS A 60 -0.02 3.51 -10.40
C HIS A 60 0.47 2.37 -9.51
N PHE A 61 -0.44 1.59 -8.93
CA PHE A 61 -0.05 0.41 -8.15
C PHE A 61 0.59 -0.71 -9.00
N ASN A 62 0.48 -0.66 -10.34
CA ASN A 62 1.15 -1.59 -11.26
C ASN A 62 2.42 -1.01 -11.88
N GLN A 63 2.78 0.24 -11.56
CA GLN A 63 3.96 0.92 -12.10
C GLN A 63 5.01 1.11 -11.01
N ASP A 64 6.24 0.67 -11.26
CA ASP A 64 7.37 1.04 -10.43
C ASP A 64 7.97 2.35 -10.94
N ALA A 65 7.77 3.43 -10.19
CA ALA A 65 8.29 4.74 -10.51
C ALA A 65 9.74 4.98 -10.01
N THR A 66 10.34 4.02 -9.30
CA THR A 66 11.66 4.17 -8.66
C THR A 66 12.74 4.54 -9.67
N MET A 67 12.81 3.82 -10.79
CA MET A 67 13.81 4.09 -11.85
C MET A 67 13.63 5.46 -12.52
N ARG A 68 12.40 5.94 -12.62
CA ARG A 68 12.14 7.29 -13.17
C ARG A 68 12.60 8.37 -12.21
N ARG A 69 12.39 8.18 -10.90
CA ARG A 69 12.79 9.13 -9.86
C ARG A 69 14.31 9.27 -9.78
N THR A 70 15.05 8.18 -9.84
CA THR A 70 16.53 8.19 -9.76
C THR A 70 17.20 8.92 -10.93
N ALA A 71 16.50 9.14 -12.02
CA ALA A 71 16.99 9.91 -13.17
C ALA A 71 16.71 11.42 -13.08
N LEU A 72 16.00 11.88 -12.04
CA LEU A 72 15.62 13.27 -11.87
C LEU A 72 16.54 14.00 -10.87
N ALA A 73 16.58 15.33 -10.95
CA ALA A 73 17.16 16.16 -9.90
C ALA A 73 16.35 15.98 -8.59
N PRO A 74 16.98 16.12 -7.38
CA PRO A 74 16.33 15.78 -6.11
C PRO A 74 15.00 16.47 -5.86
N ASP A 75 14.87 17.76 -6.15
CA ASP A 75 13.64 18.53 -6.01
C ASP A 75 12.50 18.02 -6.93
N LEU A 76 12.85 17.70 -8.18
CA LEU A 76 11.93 17.10 -9.15
C LEU A 76 11.57 15.66 -8.75
N ALA A 77 12.51 14.90 -8.23
CA ALA A 77 12.28 13.55 -7.73
C ALA A 77 11.29 13.56 -6.55
N ALA A 78 11.44 14.49 -5.60
CA ALA A 78 10.54 14.66 -4.47
C ALA A 78 9.12 15.06 -4.91
N ALA A 79 8.99 16.01 -5.85
CA ALA A 79 7.70 16.42 -6.40
C ALA A 79 7.02 15.28 -7.17
N GLN A 80 7.77 14.52 -7.96
CA GLN A 80 7.27 13.36 -8.69
C GLN A 80 6.83 12.24 -7.74
N PHE A 81 7.60 12.01 -6.66
CA PHE A 81 7.24 11.04 -5.63
C PHE A 81 5.93 11.41 -4.93
N GLU A 82 5.78 12.68 -4.56
CA GLU A 82 4.57 13.16 -3.89
C GLU A 82 3.35 13.02 -4.81
N ALA A 83 3.47 13.38 -6.09
CA ALA A 83 2.39 13.22 -7.07
C ALA A 83 2.02 11.75 -7.29
N ASP A 84 3.00 10.87 -7.54
CA ASP A 84 2.81 9.43 -7.74
C ASP A 84 2.17 8.77 -6.51
N SER A 85 2.65 9.11 -5.31
CA SER A 85 2.12 8.53 -4.08
C SER A 85 0.69 8.99 -3.76
N ARG A 86 0.25 10.16 -4.21
CA ARG A 86 -1.16 10.59 -4.11
C ARG A 86 -2.08 9.78 -5.03
N PHE A 87 -1.65 9.53 -6.26
CA PHE A 87 -2.41 8.68 -7.18
C PHE A 87 -2.48 7.25 -6.65
N LEU A 88 -1.36 6.71 -6.18
CA LEU A 88 -1.31 5.40 -5.54
C LEU A 88 -2.25 5.30 -4.34
N ASP A 89 -2.26 6.32 -3.47
CA ASP A 89 -3.16 6.39 -2.32
C ASP A 89 -4.63 6.29 -2.75
N ALA A 90 -5.04 7.06 -3.76
CA ALA A 90 -6.40 7.06 -4.26
C ALA A 90 -6.81 5.69 -4.85
N GLU A 91 -5.90 5.06 -5.62
CA GLU A 91 -6.14 3.76 -6.23
C GLU A 91 -6.21 2.62 -5.20
N VAL A 92 -5.28 2.60 -4.23
CA VAL A 92 -5.26 1.56 -3.17
C VAL A 92 -6.46 1.76 -2.25
N ARG A 93 -6.85 2.99 -1.96
CA ARG A 93 -8.07 3.30 -1.19
C ARG A 93 -9.32 2.75 -1.89
N ALA A 94 -9.46 2.97 -3.21
CA ALA A 94 -10.55 2.42 -3.99
C ALA A 94 -10.53 0.87 -4.03
N LEU A 95 -9.36 0.25 -3.91
CA LEU A 95 -9.23 -1.19 -3.76
C LEU A 95 -9.77 -1.68 -2.41
N PHE A 96 -9.49 -0.99 -1.30
CA PHE A 96 -10.05 -1.33 0.02
C PHE A 96 -11.58 -1.33 0.00
N ASP A 97 -12.20 -0.32 -0.63
CA ASP A 97 -13.66 -0.25 -0.77
C ASP A 97 -14.22 -1.47 -1.52
N ARG A 98 -13.51 -1.92 -2.55
CA ARG A 98 -13.94 -3.06 -3.39
C ARG A 98 -13.76 -4.42 -2.74
N ILE A 99 -12.83 -4.56 -1.80
CA ILE A 99 -12.62 -5.81 -1.04
C ILE A 99 -13.38 -5.83 0.29
N ASN A 100 -14.27 -4.86 0.52
CA ASN A 100 -15.06 -4.65 1.74
C ASN A 100 -14.21 -4.43 3.00
N GLU A 101 -13.07 -3.76 2.86
CA GLU A 101 -12.20 -3.35 3.98
C GLU A 101 -12.24 -1.82 4.19
N GLU A 102 -13.29 -1.16 3.76
CA GLU A 102 -13.53 0.28 3.92
C GLU A 102 -13.47 0.76 5.37
N SER A 103 -13.77 -0.12 6.33
CA SER A 103 -13.69 0.18 7.76
C SER A 103 -12.29 0.65 8.19
N VAL A 104 -11.23 0.09 7.59
CA VAL A 104 -9.84 0.46 7.86
C VAL A 104 -9.58 1.91 7.44
N THR A 105 -10.01 2.26 6.24
CA THR A 105 -9.88 3.61 5.68
C THR A 105 -10.68 4.63 6.51
N LEU A 106 -11.93 4.30 6.86
CA LEU A 106 -12.78 5.18 7.66
C LEU A 106 -12.18 5.48 9.04
N VAL A 107 -11.65 4.45 9.72
CA VAL A 107 -11.00 4.62 11.04
C VAL A 107 -9.75 5.49 10.92
N ALA A 108 -8.92 5.28 9.89
CA ALA A 108 -7.73 6.08 9.66
C ALA A 108 -8.07 7.54 9.36
N ASP A 109 -9.05 7.79 8.51
CA ASP A 109 -9.54 9.13 8.17
C ASP A 109 -10.11 9.85 9.39
N GLN A 110 -10.87 9.15 10.22
CA GLN A 110 -11.40 9.72 11.46
C GLN A 110 -10.25 10.12 12.39
N ALA A 111 -9.24 9.28 12.56
CA ALA A 111 -8.08 9.61 13.37
C ALA A 111 -7.31 10.84 12.86
N ALA A 112 -7.25 11.04 11.54
CA ALA A 112 -6.65 12.23 10.93
C ALA A 112 -7.51 13.49 11.18
N ARG A 113 -8.83 13.37 11.00
CA ARG A 113 -9.77 14.49 11.29
C ARG A 113 -9.75 14.90 12.76
N ASP A 114 -9.61 13.95 13.68
CA ASP A 114 -9.55 14.19 15.13
C ASP A 114 -8.18 14.73 15.57
N GLY A 115 -7.22 14.92 14.65
CA GLY A 115 -5.88 15.39 14.97
C GLY A 115 -5.01 14.40 15.75
N ARG A 116 -5.40 13.12 15.77
CA ARG A 116 -4.63 12.04 16.43
C ARG A 116 -3.41 11.62 15.62
N ILE A 117 -3.51 11.75 14.29
CA ILE A 117 -2.41 11.56 13.33
C ILE A 117 -2.36 12.75 12.38
N ALA A 118 -1.15 13.06 11.88
CA ALA A 118 -0.94 14.18 10.96
C ALA A 118 -1.46 13.89 9.54
N ALA A 119 -1.34 12.66 9.08
CA ALA A 119 -1.78 12.24 7.75
C ALA A 119 -1.91 10.72 7.68
N VAL A 120 -2.71 10.26 6.72
CA VAL A 120 -2.81 8.85 6.32
C VAL A 120 -2.52 8.72 4.83
N ARG A 121 -1.88 7.62 4.43
CA ARG A 121 -1.66 7.27 3.03
C ARG A 121 -1.64 5.75 2.84
N HIS A 122 -2.17 5.29 1.71
CA HIS A 122 -2.26 3.88 1.37
C HIS A 122 -1.16 3.53 0.35
N PHE A 123 -0.57 2.36 0.52
CA PHE A 123 0.49 1.83 -0.33
C PHE A 123 0.23 0.38 -0.69
N ALA A 124 0.71 -0.02 -1.87
CA ALA A 124 0.73 -1.41 -2.33
C ALA A 124 2.19 -1.81 -2.58
N VAL A 125 2.65 -2.86 -1.91
CA VAL A 125 4.05 -3.29 -1.98
C VAL A 125 4.17 -4.80 -2.16
N SER A 126 5.22 -5.24 -2.83
CA SER A 126 5.61 -6.65 -2.87
C SER A 126 7.11 -6.79 -2.62
N ALA A 127 7.49 -7.60 -1.65
CA ALA A 127 8.89 -7.88 -1.36
C ALA A 127 9.54 -8.78 -2.44
N VAL A 128 8.76 -9.59 -3.11
CA VAL A 128 9.23 -10.54 -4.13
C VAL A 128 9.00 -10.01 -5.54
N GLY A 129 7.98 -9.19 -5.74
CA GLY A 129 7.60 -8.57 -7.02
C GLY A 129 6.73 -9.44 -7.92
N GLU A 130 6.92 -10.74 -7.89
CA GLU A 130 6.09 -11.71 -8.59
C GLU A 130 5.75 -12.88 -7.67
N SER A 131 4.51 -13.36 -7.72
CA SER A 131 4.13 -14.53 -6.94
C SER A 131 4.87 -15.78 -7.44
N PRO A 132 5.35 -16.64 -6.52
CA PRO A 132 6.04 -17.85 -6.90
C PRO A 132 5.14 -18.77 -7.70
N LEU A 133 5.70 -19.44 -8.72
CA LEU A 133 4.98 -20.40 -9.55
C LEU A 133 4.56 -21.64 -8.74
N HIS A 134 5.36 -22.01 -7.73
CA HIS A 134 5.11 -23.12 -6.79
C HIS A 134 5.62 -22.71 -5.40
N ALA A 135 5.15 -23.39 -4.36
CA ALA A 135 5.37 -23.05 -2.94
C ALA A 135 6.85 -22.79 -2.55
N ASN A 136 7.83 -23.32 -3.32
CA ASN A 136 9.25 -23.22 -3.04
C ASN A 136 10.10 -22.80 -4.26
N GLN A 137 9.49 -22.22 -5.30
CA GLN A 137 10.21 -21.80 -6.51
C GLN A 137 9.96 -20.33 -6.79
N LEU A 138 11.03 -19.55 -6.75
CA LEU A 138 11.01 -18.19 -7.29
C LEU A 138 10.82 -18.24 -8.81
N THR A 139 10.25 -17.19 -9.37
CA THR A 139 10.17 -17.03 -10.83
C THR A 139 11.58 -16.95 -11.43
N GLN A 140 11.72 -17.19 -12.73
CA GLN A 140 13.02 -17.08 -13.43
C GLN A 140 13.61 -15.66 -13.35
N ARG A 141 12.79 -14.64 -13.05
CA ARG A 141 13.23 -13.26 -12.86
C ARG A 141 13.83 -13.00 -11.48
N GLY A 142 13.74 -13.97 -10.56
CA GLY A 142 14.27 -13.84 -9.21
C GLY A 142 13.41 -12.93 -8.32
N ILE A 143 14.07 -12.30 -7.33
CA ILE A 143 13.44 -11.35 -6.41
C ILE A 143 13.54 -9.95 -7.01
N SER A 144 12.41 -9.30 -7.23
CA SER A 144 12.31 -7.93 -7.74
C SER A 144 11.36 -7.12 -6.84
N PRO A 145 11.85 -6.58 -5.71
CA PRO A 145 11.03 -5.81 -4.79
C PRO A 145 10.29 -4.68 -5.50
N PHE A 146 9.00 -4.53 -5.21
CA PHE A 146 8.15 -3.55 -5.85
C PHE A 146 7.61 -2.56 -4.82
N ARG A 147 7.90 -1.28 -4.98
CA ARG A 147 7.44 -0.15 -4.16
C ARG A 147 7.69 -0.27 -2.65
N VAL A 148 8.59 -1.16 -2.21
CA VAL A 148 8.82 -1.43 -0.77
C VAL A 148 9.33 -0.19 -0.02
N LEU A 149 10.06 0.69 -0.71
CA LEU A 149 10.60 1.91 -0.12
C LEU A 149 9.56 3.05 -0.02
N ASP A 150 8.49 3.03 -0.81
CA ASP A 150 7.54 4.15 -0.88
C ASP A 150 6.93 4.55 0.48
N PRO A 151 6.43 3.64 1.34
CA PRO A 151 5.92 4.02 2.65
C PRO A 151 7.01 4.58 3.57
N ILE A 152 8.24 4.10 3.45
CA ILE A 152 9.39 4.58 4.24
C ILE A 152 9.77 6.00 3.81
N LEU A 153 9.94 6.23 2.51
CA LEU A 153 10.27 7.53 1.94
C LEU A 153 9.21 8.57 2.30
N TRP A 154 7.92 8.20 2.19
CA TRP A 154 6.83 9.08 2.61
C TRP A 154 6.88 9.41 4.11
N GLY A 155 7.20 8.45 4.96
CA GLY A 155 7.39 8.67 6.39
C GLY A 155 8.55 9.64 6.69
N LEU A 156 9.68 9.47 5.99
CA LEU A 156 10.89 10.28 6.16
C LEU A 156 10.74 11.70 5.61
N SER A 157 9.99 11.90 4.52
CA SER A 157 9.75 13.22 3.94
C SER A 157 9.09 14.19 4.96
N ALA A 158 8.33 13.66 5.93
CA ALA A 158 7.78 14.45 7.04
C ALA A 158 8.83 15.04 7.96
N LYS A 159 10.03 14.50 7.97
CA LYS A 159 11.16 14.92 8.84
C LYS A 159 12.12 15.85 8.12
N GLY A 160 11.78 16.31 6.91
CA GLY A 160 12.67 17.13 6.10
C GLY A 160 13.88 16.38 5.55
N VAL A 161 13.82 15.04 5.51
CA VAL A 161 14.85 14.24 4.84
C VAL A 161 14.68 14.42 3.33
N GLU A 162 15.70 14.91 2.67
CA GLU A 162 15.76 14.99 1.21
C GLU A 162 15.72 13.56 0.62
N LEU A 163 14.85 13.34 -0.36
CA LEU A 163 14.59 12.03 -0.97
C LEU A 163 15.39 11.86 -2.25
#